data_b2efc3468de045ee7f2f64f08a150d34
#
_entry.id   b2efc3468de045ee7f2f64f08a150d34
#
_cell.length_a   1.000
_cell.length_b   1.000
_cell.length_c   1.000
_cell.angle_alpha   90.00
_cell.angle_beta   90.00
_cell.angle_gamma   90.00
#
_symmetry.space_group_name_H-M   'P 1'
#
loop_
_entity.id
_entity.type
_entity.pdbx_description
1 polymer ?
#
loop_
_entity_poly.entity_id
_entity_poly.type
_entity_poly.pdbx_seq_one_letter_code
_entity_poly.pdbx_strand_id
1 'polypeptide(L)'
;MICVYFWTLYRRDLFGPIAVTIIGLVADSFSAVPLGINIFVFILIYVLSITYGIFVNTKPFIVSWIGFLIISFIGFFAKWLLMSIFYSEFLSIFGVFVAFCSTFLLYPLIARLNIFVQNKFLSNEEVIYEQR
;
A
#
# COMPACT_ATOMS: atom_id res chain seq x y z
N MET A 1 -0.09 -0.51 -4.40
CA MET A 1 -0.83 -0.15 -3.17
C MET A 1 -0.67 -1.19 -2.06
N ILE A 2 -1.03 -2.46 -2.28
CA ILE A 2 -0.97 -3.52 -1.24
C ILE A 2 0.43 -3.66 -0.62
N CYS A 3 1.47 -3.73 -1.44
CA CYS A 3 2.84 -3.86 -0.97
C CYS A 3 3.28 -2.65 -0.14
N VAL A 4 2.96 -1.42 -0.58
CA VAL A 4 3.29 -0.20 0.16
C VAL A 4 2.65 -0.21 1.54
N TYR A 5 1.35 -0.53 1.64
CA TYR A 5 0.66 -0.65 2.91
C TYR A 5 1.28 -1.71 3.82
N PHE A 6 1.47 -2.93 3.30
CA PHE A 6 1.98 -4.05 4.07
C PHE A 6 3.38 -3.78 4.64
N TRP A 7 4.32 -3.39 3.78
CA TRP A 7 5.69 -3.12 4.20
C TRP A 7 5.79 -1.90 5.14
N THR A 8 4.99 -0.87 4.94
CA THR A 8 4.93 0.29 5.86
C THR A 8 4.41 -0.10 7.23
N LEU A 9 3.46 -1.03 7.29
CA LEU A 9 2.86 -1.47 8.55
C LEU A 9 3.78 -2.41 9.35
N TYR A 10 4.46 -3.34 8.65
CA TYR A 10 5.22 -4.42 9.28
C TYR A 10 6.73 -4.14 9.38
N ARG A 11 7.31 -3.36 8.47
CA ARG A 11 8.76 -3.09 8.42
C ARG A 11 9.04 -1.63 8.02
N ARG A 12 8.78 -0.72 8.96
CA ARG A 12 9.07 0.72 8.79
C ARG A 12 10.53 1.01 8.48
N ASP A 13 11.45 0.24 9.06
CA ASP A 13 12.88 0.48 8.98
C ASP A 13 13.44 0.33 7.57
N LEU A 14 12.81 -0.53 6.75
CA LEU A 14 13.25 -0.83 5.39
C LEU A 14 12.49 0.00 4.33
N PHE A 15 11.31 0.51 4.66
CA PHE A 15 10.41 1.15 3.70
C PHE A 15 10.20 2.62 4.05
N GLY A 16 11.19 3.44 3.69
CA GLY A 16 11.14 4.88 3.90
C GLY A 16 10.31 5.63 2.86
N PRO A 17 10.04 6.93 3.07
CA PRO A 17 9.28 7.76 2.14
C PRO A 17 9.93 7.84 0.76
N ILE A 18 11.25 7.72 0.68
CA ILE A 18 12.01 7.71 -0.58
C ILE A 18 11.65 6.49 -1.43
N ALA A 19 11.58 5.30 -0.82
CA ALA A 19 11.21 4.07 -1.53
C ALA A 19 9.78 4.16 -2.07
N VAL A 20 8.86 4.71 -1.29
CA VAL A 20 7.47 4.93 -1.71
C VAL A 20 7.38 5.89 -2.90
N THR A 21 8.17 6.97 -2.87
CA THR A 21 8.22 7.94 -3.97
C THR A 21 8.77 7.31 -5.25
N ILE A 22 9.82 6.50 -5.16
CA ILE A 22 10.39 5.78 -6.32
C ILE A 22 9.36 4.82 -6.91
N ILE A 23 8.67 4.05 -6.08
CA ILE A 23 7.61 3.12 -6.53
C ILE A 23 6.46 3.90 -7.18
N GLY A 24 6.08 5.04 -6.62
CA GLY A 24 5.07 5.93 -7.21
C GLY A 24 5.49 6.46 -8.58
N LEU A 25 6.75 6.87 -8.73
CA LEU A 25 7.31 7.33 -10.00
C LEU A 25 7.31 6.22 -11.06
N VAL A 26 7.73 5.02 -10.68
CA VAL A 26 7.68 3.86 -11.57
C VAL A 26 6.24 3.54 -11.97
N ALA A 27 5.31 3.56 -11.01
CA ALA A 27 3.89 3.34 -11.29
C ALA A 27 3.30 4.41 -12.23
N ASP A 28 3.70 5.67 -12.09
CA ASP A 28 3.30 6.75 -13.01
C ASP A 28 3.83 6.51 -14.43
N SER A 29 5.08 6.02 -14.54
CA SER A 29 5.69 5.75 -15.84
C SER A 29 5.00 4.62 -16.62
N PHE A 30 4.43 3.64 -15.92
CA PHE A 30 3.67 2.54 -16.54
C PHE A 30 2.18 2.81 -16.70
N SER A 31 1.66 3.83 -16.03
CA SER A 31 0.25 4.20 -16.10
C SER A 31 0.09 5.32 -17.12
N ALA A 32 -0.92 5.24 -17.97
CA ALA A 32 -1.33 6.34 -18.85
C ALA A 32 -2.04 7.46 -18.05
N VAL A 33 -1.44 7.85 -16.93
CA VAL A 33 -1.97 8.83 -15.96
C VAL A 33 -0.94 9.97 -15.86
N PRO A 34 -1.36 11.21 -15.64
CA PRO A 34 -0.44 12.33 -15.43
C PRO A 34 0.57 12.04 -14.33
N LEU A 35 1.83 12.37 -14.59
CA LEU A 35 2.94 12.20 -13.64
C LEU A 35 2.62 12.90 -12.31
N GLY A 36 2.79 12.18 -11.20
CA GLY A 36 2.61 12.68 -9.85
C GLY A 36 1.35 12.19 -9.15
N ILE A 37 0.32 11.73 -9.85
CA ILE A 37 -0.92 11.26 -9.23
C ILE A 37 -0.68 9.99 -8.40
N ASN A 38 0.01 8.99 -8.94
CA ASN A 38 0.33 7.78 -8.19
C ASN A 38 1.33 8.05 -7.06
N ILE A 39 2.31 8.94 -7.28
CA ILE A 39 3.25 9.38 -6.23
C ILE A 39 2.46 9.94 -5.05
N PHE A 40 1.55 10.88 -5.30
CA PHE A 40 0.74 11.51 -4.26
C PHE A 40 -0.12 10.48 -3.52
N VAL A 41 -0.80 9.60 -4.24
CA VAL A 41 -1.64 8.54 -3.65
C VAL A 41 -0.81 7.59 -2.80
N PHE A 42 0.39 7.20 -3.24
CA PHE A 42 1.24 6.29 -2.47
C PHE A 42 1.81 6.94 -1.22
N ILE A 43 2.19 8.21 -1.28
CA ILE A 43 2.60 8.98 -0.09
C ILE A 43 1.42 9.11 0.88
N LEU A 44 0.21 9.38 0.39
CA LEU A 44 -1.00 9.43 1.21
C LEU A 44 -1.23 8.09 1.94
N ILE A 45 -1.16 6.97 1.21
CA ILE A 45 -1.29 5.63 1.78
C ILE A 45 -0.19 5.38 2.82
N TYR A 46 1.04 5.78 2.54
CA TYR A 46 2.18 5.64 3.45
C TYR A 46 1.93 6.38 4.77
N VAL A 47 1.54 7.66 4.72
CA VAL A 47 1.26 8.48 5.91
C VAL A 47 0.09 7.88 6.72
N LEU A 48 -1.00 7.50 6.05
CA LEU A 48 -2.14 6.87 6.71
C LEU A 48 -1.77 5.53 7.36
N SER A 49 -0.93 4.73 6.69
CA SER A 49 -0.47 3.43 7.21
C SER A 49 0.40 3.58 8.45
N ILE A 50 1.27 4.59 8.49
CA ILE A 50 2.06 4.92 9.69
C ILE A 50 1.15 5.33 10.83
N THR A 51 0.23 6.26 10.58
CA THR A 51 -0.71 6.75 11.61
C THR A 51 -1.55 5.61 12.15
N TYR A 52 -2.08 4.77 11.27
CA TYR A 52 -2.84 3.58 11.67
C TYR A 52 -2.00 2.60 12.49
N GLY A 53 -0.76 2.34 12.09
CA GLY A 53 0.17 1.45 12.78
C GLY A 53 0.54 1.90 14.20
N ILE A 54 0.50 3.21 14.49
CA ILE A 54 0.73 3.75 15.83
C ILE A 54 -0.45 3.44 16.75
N PHE A 55 -1.68 3.51 16.24
CA PHE A 55 -2.90 3.24 17.00
C PHE A 55 -3.14 1.75 17.28
N VAL A 56 -2.64 0.88 16.42
CA VAL A 56 -2.86 -0.57 16.50
C VAL A 56 -1.61 -1.28 17.01
N ASN A 57 -1.44 -1.31 18.33
CA ASN A 57 -0.30 -1.98 18.97
C ASN A 57 -0.39 -3.53 18.97
N THR A 58 -1.57 -4.08 18.92
CA THR A 58 -1.84 -5.52 18.82
C THR A 58 -2.40 -5.82 17.44
N LYS A 59 -1.68 -6.64 16.66
CA LYS A 59 -1.94 -6.81 15.22
C LYS A 59 -2.56 -8.17 14.88
N PRO A 60 -3.81 -8.49 15.23
CA PRO A 60 -4.49 -9.60 14.59
C PRO A 60 -4.65 -9.28 13.09
N PHE A 61 -4.49 -10.29 12.25
CA PHE A 61 -4.60 -10.18 10.78
C PHE A 61 -5.87 -9.43 10.31
N ILE A 62 -6.97 -9.65 11.02
CA ILE A 62 -8.27 -9.00 10.74
C ILE A 62 -8.19 -7.49 10.87
N VAL A 63 -7.50 -6.97 11.87
CA VAL A 63 -7.33 -5.53 12.09
C VAL A 63 -6.51 -4.90 10.97
N SER A 64 -5.42 -5.56 10.55
CA SER A 64 -4.64 -5.13 9.39
C SER A 64 -5.45 -5.13 8.10
N TRP A 65 -6.36 -6.10 7.94
CA TRP A 65 -7.23 -6.19 6.77
C TRP A 65 -8.26 -5.06 6.71
N ILE A 66 -8.91 -4.77 7.84
CA ILE A 66 -9.85 -3.63 7.94
C ILE A 66 -9.14 -2.30 7.70
N GLY A 67 -7.95 -2.12 8.29
CA GLY A 67 -7.13 -0.93 8.07
C GLY A 67 -6.76 -0.76 6.59
N PHE A 68 -6.37 -1.84 5.92
CA PHE A 68 -6.11 -1.82 4.48
C PHE A 68 -7.34 -1.39 3.68
N LEU A 69 -8.53 -1.89 4.02
CA LEU A 69 -9.77 -1.56 3.34
C LEU A 69 -10.05 -0.05 3.42
N ILE A 70 -9.96 0.53 4.61
CA ILE A 70 -10.21 1.96 4.83
C ILE A 70 -9.17 2.81 4.09
N ILE A 71 -7.89 2.49 4.24
CA ILE A 71 -6.79 3.25 3.64
C ILE A 71 -6.82 3.15 2.11
N SER A 72 -7.11 1.96 1.57
CA SER A 72 -7.27 1.76 0.14
C SER A 72 -8.46 2.52 -0.43
N PHE A 73 -9.58 2.54 0.29
CA PHE A 73 -10.75 3.31 -0.13
C PHE A 73 -10.41 4.81 -0.25
N ILE A 74 -9.73 5.36 0.76
CA ILE A 74 -9.27 6.76 0.73
C ILE A 74 -8.30 6.99 -0.43
N GLY A 75 -7.35 6.08 -0.67
CA GLY A 75 -6.39 6.17 -1.76
C GLY A 75 -7.04 6.14 -3.14
N PHE A 76 -8.00 5.24 -3.37
CA PHE A 76 -8.75 5.17 -4.63
C PHE A 76 -9.64 6.40 -4.84
N PHE A 77 -10.28 6.87 -3.78
CA PHE A 77 -11.10 8.09 -3.84
C PHE A 77 -10.25 9.32 -4.16
N ALA A 78 -9.10 9.47 -3.51
CA ALA A 78 -8.15 10.55 -3.78
C ALA A 78 -7.65 10.48 -5.23
N LYS A 79 -7.32 9.28 -5.73
CA LYS A 79 -6.92 9.10 -7.14
C LYS A 79 -8.02 9.50 -8.10
N TRP A 80 -9.25 9.08 -7.87
CA TRP A 80 -10.39 9.44 -8.70
C TRP A 80 -10.62 10.95 -8.71
N LEU A 81 -10.55 11.60 -7.56
CA LEU A 81 -10.72 13.03 -7.42
C LEU A 81 -9.65 13.81 -8.18
N LEU A 82 -8.38 13.44 -8.03
CA LEU A 82 -7.27 14.07 -8.75
C LEU A 82 -7.40 13.90 -10.27
N MET A 83 -7.77 12.70 -10.73
CA MET A 83 -8.00 12.45 -12.16
C MET A 83 -9.18 13.25 -12.69
N SER A 84 -10.27 13.36 -11.94
CA SER A 84 -11.45 14.14 -12.32
C SER A 84 -11.12 15.63 -12.45
N ILE A 85 -10.32 16.17 -11.55
CA ILE A 85 -9.84 17.56 -11.61
C ILE A 85 -8.95 17.76 -12.83
N PHE A 86 -8.02 16.83 -13.09
CA PHE A 86 -7.04 16.98 -14.17
C PHE A 86 -7.67 16.90 -15.55
N TYR A 87 -8.60 15.97 -15.76
CA TYR A 87 -9.27 15.78 -17.06
C TYR A 87 -10.49 16.68 -17.26
N SER A 88 -10.90 17.42 -16.21
CA SER A 88 -12.13 18.25 -16.22
C SER A 88 -13.39 17.47 -16.63
N GLU A 89 -13.36 16.16 -16.55
CA GLU A 89 -14.47 15.25 -16.86
C GLU A 89 -14.70 14.29 -15.68
N PHE A 90 -15.96 14.00 -15.41
CA PHE A 90 -16.31 12.99 -14.41
C PHE A 90 -15.99 11.60 -14.97
N LEU A 91 -14.82 11.07 -14.60
CA LEU A 91 -14.49 9.69 -14.96
C LEU A 91 -15.48 8.71 -14.33
N SER A 92 -15.78 7.64 -15.07
CA SER A 92 -16.69 6.60 -14.62
C SER A 92 -16.25 6.02 -13.26
N ILE A 93 -17.06 6.24 -12.24
CA ILE A 93 -16.87 5.68 -10.88
C ILE A 93 -16.82 4.15 -10.92
N PHE A 94 -17.48 3.54 -11.93
CA PHE A 94 -17.53 2.09 -12.08
C PHE A 94 -16.12 1.47 -12.24
N GLY A 95 -15.24 2.08 -13.04
CA GLY A 95 -13.87 1.62 -13.22
C GLY A 95 -13.06 1.66 -11.90
N VAL A 96 -13.24 2.70 -11.11
CA VAL A 96 -12.60 2.84 -9.79
C VAL A 96 -13.11 1.77 -8.83
N PHE A 97 -14.42 1.51 -8.83
CA PHE A 97 -15.03 0.50 -7.99
C PHE A 97 -14.54 -0.91 -8.34
N VAL A 98 -14.46 -1.26 -9.61
CA VAL A 98 -13.90 -2.54 -10.08
C VAL A 98 -12.43 -2.69 -9.65
N ALA A 99 -11.61 -1.65 -9.81
CA ALA A 99 -10.22 -1.64 -9.39
C ALA A 99 -10.08 -1.83 -7.87
N PHE A 100 -10.93 -1.18 -7.08
CA PHE A 100 -10.97 -1.33 -5.64
C PHE A 100 -11.34 -2.76 -5.22
N CYS A 101 -12.41 -3.31 -5.78
CA CYS A 101 -12.85 -4.70 -5.50
C CYS A 101 -11.75 -5.72 -5.87
N SER A 102 -11.10 -5.54 -7.02
CA SER A 102 -10.00 -6.42 -7.45
C SER A 102 -8.82 -6.34 -6.47
N THR A 103 -8.45 -5.14 -6.04
CA THR A 103 -7.37 -4.94 -5.07
C THR A 103 -7.72 -5.56 -3.71
N PHE A 104 -8.96 -5.44 -3.28
CA PHE A 104 -9.44 -6.02 -2.04
C PHE A 104 -9.40 -7.56 -2.04
N LEU A 105 -9.82 -8.18 -3.15
CA LEU A 105 -9.76 -9.64 -3.31
C LEU A 105 -8.32 -10.17 -3.38
N LEU A 106 -7.41 -9.41 -3.98
CA LEU A 106 -6.00 -9.79 -4.08
C LEU A 106 -5.23 -9.58 -2.77
N TYR A 107 -5.72 -8.76 -1.86
CA TYR A 107 -5.03 -8.46 -0.60
C TYR A 107 -4.66 -9.72 0.21
N PRO A 108 -5.60 -10.65 0.52
CA PRO A 108 -5.26 -11.82 1.33
C PRO A 108 -4.23 -12.73 0.66
N LEU A 109 -4.24 -12.80 -0.68
CA LEU A 109 -3.26 -13.57 -1.43
C LEU A 109 -1.86 -12.95 -1.34
N ILE A 110 -1.77 -11.66 -1.59
CA ILE A 110 -0.49 -10.91 -1.55
C ILE A 110 0.03 -10.80 -0.11
N ALA A 111 -0.84 -10.63 0.88
CA ALA A 111 -0.46 -10.62 2.28
C ALA A 111 0.15 -11.96 2.72
N ARG A 112 -0.41 -13.09 2.30
CA ARG A 112 0.17 -14.42 2.54
C ARG A 112 1.54 -14.60 1.89
N LEU A 113 1.70 -14.13 0.65
CA LEU A 113 2.99 -14.13 -0.06
C LEU A 113 4.02 -13.27 0.67
N ASN A 114 3.65 -12.07 1.11
CA ASN A 114 4.54 -11.19 1.86
C ASN A 114 4.95 -11.79 3.21
N ILE A 115 4.02 -12.41 3.93
CA ILE A 115 4.33 -13.13 5.19
C ILE A 115 5.28 -14.31 4.92
N PHE A 116 5.05 -15.05 3.85
CA PHE A 116 5.93 -16.17 3.46
C PHE A 116 7.35 -15.68 3.13
N VAL A 117 7.47 -14.60 2.36
CA VAL A 117 8.75 -13.97 2.04
C VAL A 117 9.42 -13.45 3.31
N GLN A 118 8.69 -12.78 4.19
CA GLN A 118 9.20 -12.26 5.46
C GLN A 118 9.74 -13.38 6.33
N ASN A 119 9.00 -14.47 6.53
CA ASN A 119 9.43 -15.60 7.33
C ASN A 119 10.66 -16.29 6.72
N LYS A 120 10.74 -16.41 5.40
CA LYS A 120 11.88 -17.05 4.73
C LYS A 120 13.18 -16.22 4.85
N PHE A 121 13.08 -14.90 4.81
CA PHE A 121 14.26 -14.03 4.92
C PHE A 121 14.67 -13.74 6.36
N LEU A 122 13.72 -13.65 7.30
CA LEU A 122 14.01 -13.33 8.70
C LEU A 122 14.43 -14.55 9.53
N SER A 123 13.93 -15.73 9.20
CA SER A 123 14.38 -16.98 9.84
C SER A 123 15.88 -17.22 9.65
N ASN A 124 16.48 -16.68 8.59
CA ASN A 124 17.91 -16.77 8.36
C ASN A 124 18.72 -15.75 9.19
N GLU A 125 18.15 -14.62 9.57
CA GLU A 125 18.87 -13.63 10.39
C GLU A 125 18.88 -14.00 11.88
N GLU A 126 17.77 -14.54 12.41
CA GLU A 126 17.71 -14.99 13.81
C GLU A 126 18.70 -16.12 14.10
N VAL A 127 18.89 -17.05 13.17
CA VAL A 127 19.85 -18.15 13.29
C VAL A 127 21.30 -17.63 13.38
N ILE A 128 21.61 -16.49 12.75
CA ILE A 128 22.95 -15.90 12.76
C ILE A 128 23.24 -15.20 14.11
N TYR A 129 22.23 -14.64 14.76
CA TYR A 129 22.38 -13.97 16.06
C TYR A 129 22.44 -14.95 17.23
N GLU A 130 21.83 -16.14 17.14
CA GLU A 130 21.95 -17.18 18.17
C GLU A 130 23.30 -17.91 18.16
N GLN A 131 24.08 -17.85 17.09
CA GLN A 131 25.41 -18.46 16.97
C GLN A 131 26.57 -17.53 17.35
N ARG A 132 26.30 -16.34 17.82
CA ARG A 132 27.29 -15.39 18.35
C ARG A 132 27.15 -15.16 19.84
#